data_c883e72e79f4d4da71a015b30c465125
#
_entry.id   c883e72e79f4d4da71a015b30c465125
#
_cell.length_a   1.000
_cell.length_b   1.000
_cell.length_c   1.000
_cell.angle_alpha   90.00
_cell.angle_beta   90.00
_cell.angle_gamma   90.00
#
_symmetry.space_group_name_H-M   'P 1'
#
loop_
_entity.id
_entity.type
_entity.pdbx_description
1 polymer ?
#
loop_
_entity_poly.entity_id
_entity_poly.type
_entity_poly.pdbx_seq_one_letter_code
_entity_poly.pdbx_strand_id
1 'polypeptide(L)'
;FEGQEIRAGLKLIREDGGVEQRIDYYVRIGEDGEVVPHRLEFTPKSPGQYLCKIELPYQNGELFKENNALEKPVTVVAQKIKVLYVEGPPRYDYRYLKNSLIRDPTMETHCLLLEADPEFPQESSPGLRPIRSFPRKRETLFEYDVVVLGDIRPDALSTQQLEWLTEFVEDQGGGIVF
;
A
#
# COMPACT_ATOMS: atom_id res chain seq x y z
N PHE A 1 35.46 -17.12 7.05
CA PHE A 1 34.67 -16.23 6.15
C PHE A 1 34.37 -14.85 6.77
N GLU A 2 34.77 -14.63 8.02
CA GLU A 2 34.54 -13.38 8.76
C GLU A 2 34.98 -12.14 7.97
N GLY A 3 34.11 -11.11 7.92
CA GLY A 3 34.34 -9.86 7.20
C GLY A 3 34.25 -9.93 5.67
N GLN A 4 34.04 -11.12 5.13
CA GLN A 4 33.90 -11.31 3.67
C GLN A 4 32.53 -10.85 3.17
N GLU A 5 32.52 -10.16 2.04
CA GLU A 5 31.27 -9.87 1.31
C GLU A 5 30.94 -11.02 0.37
N ILE A 6 29.71 -11.52 0.45
CA ILE A 6 29.18 -12.52 -0.45
C ILE A 6 27.93 -12.01 -1.17
N ARG A 7 27.71 -12.49 -2.39
CA ARG A 7 26.56 -12.13 -3.19
C ARG A 7 25.38 -13.04 -2.86
N ALA A 8 24.40 -12.51 -2.18
CA ALA A 8 23.12 -13.17 -1.95
C ALA A 8 22.17 -12.93 -3.14
N GLY A 9 21.47 -13.96 -3.59
CA GLY A 9 20.45 -13.87 -4.63
C GLY A 9 19.05 -13.96 -4.00
N LEU A 10 18.18 -12.98 -4.27
CA LEU A 10 16.76 -13.07 -3.99
C LEU A 10 16.01 -13.32 -5.30
N LYS A 11 15.18 -14.35 -5.34
CA LYS A 11 14.30 -14.67 -6.47
C LYS A 11 12.86 -14.65 -6.03
N LEU A 12 12.01 -14.03 -6.82
CA LEU A 12 10.57 -14.11 -6.70
C LEU A 12 10.06 -15.02 -7.82
N ILE A 13 9.57 -16.19 -7.42
CA ILE A 13 9.16 -17.27 -8.33
C ILE A 13 7.64 -17.37 -8.27
N ARG A 14 6.96 -17.28 -9.41
CA ARG A 14 5.51 -17.48 -9.51
C ARG A 14 5.15 -18.96 -9.35
N GLU A 15 3.86 -19.22 -9.10
CA GLU A 15 3.32 -20.57 -8.97
C GLU A 15 3.56 -21.45 -10.21
N ASP A 16 3.64 -20.84 -11.40
CA ASP A 16 3.96 -21.52 -12.65
C ASP A 16 5.46 -21.86 -12.80
N GLY A 17 6.29 -21.53 -11.81
CA GLY A 17 7.74 -21.72 -11.80
C GLY A 17 8.53 -20.61 -12.53
N GLY A 18 7.84 -19.62 -13.11
CA GLY A 18 8.49 -18.48 -13.76
C GLY A 18 9.14 -17.52 -12.75
N VAL A 19 10.39 -17.15 -12.97
CA VAL A 19 11.08 -16.15 -12.16
C VAL A 19 10.62 -14.76 -12.60
N GLU A 20 9.83 -14.08 -11.79
CA GLU A 20 9.35 -12.72 -12.09
C GLU A 20 10.43 -11.68 -11.82
N GLN A 21 11.17 -11.86 -10.74
CA GLN A 21 12.20 -10.91 -10.34
C GLN A 21 13.42 -11.65 -9.74
N ARG A 22 14.59 -11.16 -10.07
CA ARG A 22 15.84 -11.56 -9.44
C ARG A 22 16.61 -10.31 -9.04
N ILE A 23 17.03 -10.27 -7.78
CA ILE A 23 17.82 -9.17 -7.23
C ILE A 23 19.01 -9.79 -6.51
N ASP A 24 20.19 -9.23 -6.78
CA ASP A 24 21.41 -9.63 -6.13
C ASP A 24 21.81 -8.57 -5.09
N TYR A 25 22.14 -9.03 -3.89
CA TYR A 25 22.57 -8.20 -2.77
C TYR A 25 23.97 -8.63 -2.34
N TYR A 26 24.74 -7.71 -1.81
CA TYR A 26 25.99 -8.01 -1.14
C TYR A 26 25.76 -7.99 0.37
N VAL A 27 26.07 -9.10 1.02
CA VAL A 27 25.93 -9.27 2.46
C VAL A 27 27.30 -9.54 3.07
N ARG A 28 27.58 -8.91 4.19
CA ARG A 28 28.82 -9.13 4.93
C ARG A 28 28.63 -10.23 5.96
N ILE A 29 29.54 -11.20 5.98
CA ILE A 29 29.54 -12.26 7.00
C ILE A 29 30.10 -11.67 8.29
N GLY A 30 29.38 -11.85 9.39
CA GLY A 30 29.81 -11.50 10.74
C GLY A 30 30.79 -12.48 11.35
N GLU A 31 31.08 -12.31 12.63
CA GLU A 31 31.91 -13.23 13.41
C GLU A 31 31.19 -14.58 13.61
N ASP A 32 31.92 -15.60 14.04
CA ASP A 32 31.36 -16.92 14.28
C ASP A 32 30.27 -16.85 15.36
N GLY A 33 29.07 -17.31 15.02
CA GLY A 33 27.88 -17.22 15.88
C GLY A 33 27.18 -15.87 15.90
N GLU A 34 27.67 -14.86 15.18
CA GLU A 34 26.99 -13.56 15.07
C GLU A 34 25.81 -13.65 14.09
N VAL A 35 24.67 -13.09 14.48
CA VAL A 35 23.48 -12.91 13.62
C VAL A 35 23.49 -11.49 13.06
N VAL A 36 23.83 -11.36 11.78
CA VAL A 36 23.83 -10.06 11.08
C VAL A 36 22.50 -9.89 10.35
N PRO A 37 21.61 -8.97 10.77
CA PRO A 37 20.35 -8.76 10.10
C PRO A 37 20.56 -8.01 8.78
N HIS A 38 19.95 -8.52 7.70
CA HIS A 38 19.90 -7.86 6.40
C HIS A 38 18.47 -7.62 5.98
N ARG A 39 18.18 -6.41 5.49
CA ARG A 39 16.89 -6.04 4.93
C ARG A 39 16.95 -6.14 3.41
N LEU A 40 16.15 -7.04 2.85
CA LEU A 40 16.01 -7.22 1.41
C LEU A 40 14.64 -6.73 0.98
N GLU A 41 14.59 -5.85 -0.02
CA GLU A 41 13.34 -5.27 -0.52
C GLU A 41 13.08 -5.72 -1.95
N PHE A 42 11.82 -6.03 -2.25
CA PHE A 42 11.37 -6.36 -3.60
C PHE A 42 9.97 -5.83 -3.81
N THR A 43 9.64 -5.51 -5.06
CA THR A 43 8.32 -5.02 -5.45
C THR A 43 7.76 -5.94 -6.54
N PRO A 44 6.79 -6.81 -6.21
CA PRO A 44 6.11 -7.64 -7.19
C PRO A 44 5.37 -6.79 -8.23
N LYS A 45 5.35 -7.24 -9.48
CA LYS A 45 4.67 -6.52 -10.58
C LYS A 45 3.20 -6.88 -10.73
N SER A 46 2.82 -8.06 -10.26
CA SER A 46 1.47 -8.59 -10.39
C SER A 46 1.02 -9.30 -9.11
N PRO A 47 -0.29 -9.29 -8.82
CA PRO A 47 -0.83 -10.10 -7.73
C PRO A 47 -0.72 -11.59 -8.04
N GLY A 48 -0.65 -12.39 -7.00
CA GLY A 48 -0.57 -13.86 -7.14
C GLY A 48 0.16 -14.52 -5.98
N GLN A 49 0.32 -15.83 -6.10
CA GLN A 49 1.11 -16.63 -5.18
C GLN A 49 2.55 -16.69 -5.68
N TYR A 50 3.48 -16.42 -4.78
CA TYR A 50 4.91 -16.42 -5.06
C TYR A 50 5.66 -17.24 -4.04
N LEU A 51 6.77 -17.80 -4.48
CA LEU A 51 7.81 -18.34 -3.63
C LEU A 51 8.99 -17.36 -3.60
N CYS A 52 9.22 -16.75 -2.47
CA CYS A 52 10.40 -15.92 -2.24
C CYS A 52 11.56 -16.84 -1.85
N LYS A 53 12.57 -16.93 -2.68
CA LYS A 53 13.74 -17.76 -2.47
C LYS A 53 14.97 -16.89 -2.31
N ILE A 54 15.67 -17.03 -1.18
CA ILE A 54 16.96 -16.40 -0.90
C ILE A 54 18.02 -17.47 -0.99
N GLU A 55 19.07 -17.24 -1.76
CA GLU A 55 20.18 -18.18 -1.98
C GLU A 55 21.51 -17.49 -1.71
N LEU A 56 22.37 -18.17 -0.99
CA LEU A 56 23.77 -17.82 -0.82
C LEU A 56 24.62 -18.79 -1.65
N PRO A 57 25.68 -18.32 -2.33
CA PRO A 57 26.57 -19.20 -3.05
C PRO A 57 27.38 -20.05 -2.07
N TYR A 58 27.58 -21.29 -2.43
CA TYR A 58 28.46 -22.19 -1.67
C TYR A 58 29.88 -21.61 -1.54
N GLN A 59 30.42 -21.63 -0.34
CA GLN A 59 31.78 -21.22 -0.04
C GLN A 59 32.67 -22.43 0.17
N ASN A 60 33.92 -22.35 -0.34
CA ASN A 60 34.89 -23.44 -0.13
C ASN A 60 35.18 -23.63 1.35
N GLY A 61 34.96 -24.87 1.85
CA GLY A 61 35.12 -25.19 3.26
C GLY A 61 33.83 -25.22 4.08
N GLU A 62 32.69 -24.91 3.48
CA GLU A 62 31.39 -25.16 4.13
C GLU A 62 31.12 -26.66 4.27
N LEU A 63 30.64 -27.07 5.44
CA LEU A 63 30.27 -28.45 5.73
C LEU A 63 28.89 -28.82 5.21
N PHE A 64 27.98 -27.87 5.17
CA PHE A 64 26.58 -28.06 4.78
C PHE A 64 26.20 -27.08 3.66
N LYS A 65 25.53 -27.59 2.63
CA LYS A 65 25.01 -26.77 1.50
C LYS A 65 23.54 -26.46 1.61
N GLU A 66 22.83 -27.27 2.38
CA GLU A 66 21.37 -27.24 2.48
C GLU A 66 20.85 -26.00 3.22
N ASN A 67 21.68 -25.38 4.06
CA ASN A 67 21.37 -24.16 4.80
C ASN A 67 21.59 -22.87 4.00
N ASN A 68 22.10 -22.95 2.78
CA ASN A 68 22.38 -21.79 1.93
C ASN A 68 21.15 -21.30 1.14
N ALA A 69 19.97 -21.87 1.36
CA ALA A 69 18.75 -21.45 0.74
C ALA A 69 17.61 -21.34 1.77
N LEU A 70 16.84 -20.27 1.66
CA LEU A 70 15.61 -20.07 2.43
C LEU A 70 14.45 -19.80 1.46
N GLU A 71 13.36 -20.53 1.63
CA GLU A 71 12.17 -20.36 0.81
C GLU A 71 10.99 -19.98 1.70
N LYS A 72 10.23 -18.95 1.29
CA LYS A 72 8.99 -18.53 1.95
C LYS A 72 7.89 -18.27 0.93
N PRO A 73 6.68 -18.84 1.13
CA PRO A 73 5.53 -18.46 0.32
C PRO A 73 5.11 -17.02 0.65
N VAL A 74 4.77 -16.25 -0.39
CA VAL A 74 4.30 -14.86 -0.31
C VAL A 74 3.07 -14.70 -1.17
N THR A 75 1.98 -14.22 -0.58
CA THR A 75 0.78 -13.85 -1.32
C THR A 75 0.79 -12.36 -1.60
N VAL A 76 0.77 -12.01 -2.88
CA VAL A 76 0.66 -10.62 -3.34
C VAL A 76 -0.79 -10.36 -3.73
N VAL A 77 -1.43 -9.42 -3.07
CA VAL A 77 -2.81 -9.03 -3.34
C VAL A 77 -2.85 -7.68 -4.06
N ALA A 78 -3.72 -7.57 -5.06
CA ALA A 78 -3.98 -6.29 -5.74
C ALA A 78 -5.09 -5.52 -5.00
N GLN A 79 -4.90 -5.29 -3.71
CA GLN A 79 -5.82 -4.47 -2.95
C GLN A 79 -5.29 -3.05 -2.91
N LYS A 80 -6.06 -2.14 -3.49
CA LYS A 80 -5.77 -0.71 -3.45
C LYS A 80 -6.40 -0.11 -2.20
N ILE A 81 -5.76 0.93 -1.66
CA ILE A 81 -6.30 1.71 -0.56
C ILE A 81 -7.44 2.58 -1.11
N LYS A 82 -8.63 2.41 -0.58
CA LYS A 82 -9.80 3.21 -0.98
C LYS A 82 -9.87 4.49 -0.15
N VAL A 83 -9.73 5.61 -0.82
CA VAL A 83 -9.68 6.94 -0.20
C VAL A 83 -10.91 7.76 -0.58
N LEU A 84 -11.58 8.32 0.42
CA LEU A 84 -12.58 9.36 0.25
C LEU A 84 -11.96 10.71 0.66
N TYR A 85 -11.71 11.58 -0.32
CA TYR A 85 -11.23 12.93 -0.05
C TYR A 85 -12.38 13.92 -0.20
N VAL A 86 -12.72 14.58 0.90
CA VAL A 86 -13.80 15.57 0.97
C VAL A 86 -13.21 16.93 1.30
N GLU A 87 -13.52 17.92 0.50
CA GLU A 87 -13.10 19.31 0.69
C GLU A 87 -14.32 20.23 0.63
N GLY A 88 -14.31 21.33 1.37
CA GLY A 88 -15.33 22.37 1.30
C GLY A 88 -15.15 23.24 0.03
N PRO A 89 -14.51 24.41 0.15
CA PRO A 89 -14.27 25.28 -0.99
C PRO A 89 -13.10 24.82 -1.86
N PRO A 90 -13.07 25.22 -3.15
CA PRO A 90 -11.94 24.94 -4.03
C PRO A 90 -10.70 25.70 -3.59
N ARG A 91 -9.68 24.98 -3.08
CA ARG A 91 -8.38 25.54 -2.67
C ARG A 91 -7.24 24.99 -3.53
N TYR A 92 -6.07 25.66 -3.48
CA TYR A 92 -4.89 25.15 -4.17
C TYR A 92 -4.45 23.79 -3.61
N ASP A 93 -4.51 23.63 -2.30
CA ASP A 93 -4.14 22.37 -1.62
C ASP A 93 -5.00 21.20 -2.10
N TYR A 94 -6.32 21.41 -2.25
CA TYR A 94 -7.23 20.43 -2.84
C TYR A 94 -6.72 19.94 -4.20
N ARG A 95 -6.34 20.87 -5.09
CA ARG A 95 -5.88 20.52 -6.44
C ARG A 95 -4.63 19.63 -6.40
N TYR A 96 -3.66 19.97 -5.55
CA TYR A 96 -2.41 19.23 -5.49
C TYR A 96 -2.61 17.87 -4.84
N LEU A 97 -3.29 17.81 -3.69
CA LEU A 97 -3.53 16.56 -2.97
C LEU A 97 -4.41 15.61 -3.79
N LYS A 98 -5.51 16.09 -4.36
CA LYS A 98 -6.36 15.32 -5.27
C LYS A 98 -5.55 14.71 -6.42
N ASN A 99 -4.73 15.51 -7.10
CA ASN A 99 -3.94 15.01 -8.22
C ASN A 99 -2.90 13.97 -7.78
N SER A 100 -2.33 14.11 -6.59
CA SER A 100 -1.41 13.13 -6.02
C SER A 100 -2.13 11.81 -5.74
N LEU A 101 -3.26 11.86 -5.05
CA LEU A 101 -4.05 10.67 -4.70
C LEU A 101 -4.58 9.93 -5.93
N ILE A 102 -5.14 10.66 -6.92
CA ILE A 102 -5.69 10.05 -8.14
C ILE A 102 -4.62 9.40 -9.01
N ARG A 103 -3.39 9.94 -9.01
CA ARG A 103 -2.28 9.41 -9.81
C ARG A 103 -1.55 8.24 -9.15
N ASP A 104 -1.75 8.03 -7.86
CA ASP A 104 -1.11 6.93 -7.17
C ASP A 104 -1.75 5.60 -7.57
N PRO A 105 -0.99 4.67 -8.17
CA PRO A 105 -1.51 3.40 -8.65
C PRO A 105 -1.97 2.46 -7.52
N THR A 106 -1.55 2.74 -6.28
CA THR A 106 -1.91 1.95 -5.09
C THR A 106 -3.21 2.41 -4.44
N MET A 107 -3.80 3.52 -4.94
CA MET A 107 -4.99 4.12 -4.38
C MET A 107 -6.17 4.09 -5.35
N GLU A 108 -7.37 3.99 -4.80
CA GLU A 108 -8.65 4.21 -5.45
C GLU A 108 -9.35 5.36 -4.72
N THR A 109 -9.32 6.54 -5.33
CA THR A 109 -9.74 7.78 -4.68
C THR A 109 -11.01 8.32 -5.29
N HIS A 110 -11.98 8.65 -4.45
CA HIS A 110 -13.09 9.54 -4.77
C HIS A 110 -12.81 10.92 -4.17
N CYS A 111 -12.90 11.97 -4.98
CA CYS A 111 -12.77 13.34 -4.52
C CYS A 111 -14.14 14.02 -4.58
N LEU A 112 -14.53 14.66 -3.50
CA LEU A 112 -15.79 15.36 -3.35
C LEU A 112 -15.52 16.80 -2.90
N LEU A 113 -15.87 17.76 -3.76
CA LEU A 113 -15.83 19.19 -3.45
C LEU A 113 -17.25 19.64 -3.11
N LEU A 114 -17.51 19.94 -1.84
CA LEU A 114 -18.87 20.20 -1.32
C LEU A 114 -19.43 21.55 -1.77
N GLU A 115 -18.58 22.58 -1.85
CA GLU A 115 -18.97 23.95 -2.20
C GLU A 115 -18.74 24.29 -3.68
N ALA A 116 -18.61 23.28 -4.52
CA ALA A 116 -18.56 23.47 -5.97
C ALA A 116 -19.96 23.71 -6.55
N ASP A 117 -19.99 24.33 -7.75
CA ASP A 117 -21.23 24.45 -8.51
C ASP A 117 -21.86 23.08 -8.73
N PRO A 118 -23.21 22.99 -8.77
CA PRO A 118 -23.93 21.72 -8.96
C PRO A 118 -23.53 20.95 -10.23
N GLU A 119 -23.08 21.67 -11.28
CA GLU A 119 -22.61 21.10 -12.54
C GLU A 119 -21.11 20.79 -12.55
N PHE A 120 -20.40 21.11 -11.48
CA PHE A 120 -18.97 20.83 -11.39
C PHE A 120 -18.71 19.32 -11.47
N PRO A 121 -17.85 18.87 -12.38
CA PRO A 121 -17.51 17.47 -12.51
C PRO A 121 -16.63 17.05 -11.33
N GLN A 122 -17.20 16.29 -10.42
CA GLN A 122 -16.43 15.65 -9.36
C GLN A 122 -15.45 14.64 -9.97
N GLU A 123 -14.31 14.43 -9.35
CA GLU A 123 -13.24 13.62 -9.90
C GLU A 123 -13.00 12.35 -9.07
N SER A 124 -12.44 11.33 -9.70
CA SER A 124 -12.05 10.07 -9.05
C SER A 124 -10.91 9.40 -9.82
N SER A 125 -10.31 8.39 -9.22
CA SER A 125 -9.32 7.54 -9.91
C SER A 125 -9.88 6.93 -11.19
N PRO A 126 -9.05 6.68 -12.21
CA PRO A 126 -9.47 6.09 -13.47
C PRO A 126 -10.26 4.79 -13.27
N GLY A 127 -11.41 4.69 -13.94
CA GLY A 127 -12.31 3.52 -13.84
C GLY A 127 -13.37 3.62 -12.75
N LEU A 128 -13.26 4.54 -11.80
CA LEU A 128 -14.29 4.79 -10.81
C LEU A 128 -15.31 5.82 -11.30
N ARG A 129 -16.58 5.67 -10.85
CA ARG A 129 -17.61 6.68 -11.07
C ARG A 129 -17.51 7.76 -9.99
N PRO A 130 -17.37 9.04 -10.36
CA PRO A 130 -17.35 10.12 -9.39
C PRO A 130 -18.61 10.15 -8.52
N ILE A 131 -18.43 10.43 -7.24
CA ILE A 131 -19.55 10.62 -6.30
C ILE A 131 -20.01 12.08 -6.31
N ARG A 132 -21.28 12.32 -5.98
CA ARG A 132 -21.87 13.67 -5.96
C ARG A 132 -22.25 14.16 -4.58
N SER A 133 -22.15 13.32 -3.58
CA SER A 133 -22.44 13.65 -2.18
C SER A 133 -21.64 12.73 -1.27
N PHE A 134 -21.43 13.19 -0.05
CA PHE A 134 -20.92 12.31 1.01
C PHE A 134 -21.79 11.06 1.14
N PRO A 135 -21.24 9.90 1.48
CA PRO A 135 -22.00 8.66 1.65
C PRO A 135 -23.24 8.85 2.50
N ARG A 136 -24.39 8.41 1.97
CA ARG A 136 -25.70 8.50 2.64
C ARG A 136 -26.08 7.23 3.39
N LYS A 137 -25.21 6.23 3.36
CA LYS A 137 -25.35 4.95 4.05
C LYS A 137 -24.05 4.60 4.73
N ARG A 138 -24.16 4.03 5.93
CA ARG A 138 -23.03 3.56 6.73
C ARG A 138 -22.16 2.59 5.94
N GLU A 139 -22.79 1.60 5.28
CA GLU A 139 -22.10 0.56 4.52
C GLU A 139 -21.24 1.15 3.39
N THR A 140 -21.73 2.21 2.74
CA THR A 140 -20.99 2.87 1.66
C THR A 140 -19.78 3.65 2.19
N LEU A 141 -19.90 4.25 3.38
CA LEU A 141 -18.74 4.89 4.03
C LEU A 141 -17.69 3.85 4.44
N PHE A 142 -18.15 2.70 4.91
CA PHE A 142 -17.29 1.61 5.38
C PHE A 142 -16.61 0.79 4.27
N GLU A 143 -16.90 1.11 3.00
CA GLU A 143 -16.14 0.59 1.86
C GLU A 143 -14.77 1.27 1.68
N TYR A 144 -14.54 2.41 2.35
CA TYR A 144 -13.27 3.13 2.31
C TYR A 144 -12.32 2.64 3.41
N ASP A 145 -11.03 2.84 3.18
CA ASP A 145 -9.97 2.58 4.16
C ASP A 145 -9.56 3.88 4.86
N VAL A 146 -9.62 5.00 4.13
CA VAL A 146 -9.22 6.33 4.62
C VAL A 146 -10.21 7.40 4.17
N VAL A 147 -10.58 8.27 5.10
CA VAL A 147 -11.33 9.50 4.82
C VAL A 147 -10.44 10.70 5.12
N VAL A 148 -10.23 11.53 4.11
CA VAL A 148 -9.52 12.83 4.25
C VAL A 148 -10.55 13.93 4.25
N LEU A 149 -10.62 14.68 5.34
CA LEU A 149 -11.50 15.84 5.50
C LEU A 149 -10.66 17.10 5.43
N GLY A 150 -10.83 17.87 4.37
CA GLY A 150 -10.19 19.18 4.24
C GLY A 150 -10.96 20.26 4.98
N ASP A 151 -10.93 21.48 4.46
CA ASP A 151 -11.61 22.64 5.08
C ASP A 151 -13.14 22.56 4.85
N ILE A 152 -13.80 21.65 5.54
CA ILE A 152 -15.26 21.51 5.50
C ILE A 152 -15.91 22.29 6.65
N ARG A 153 -17.09 22.87 6.36
CA ARG A 153 -17.86 23.55 7.40
C ARG A 153 -18.42 22.54 8.42
N PRO A 154 -18.57 22.94 9.70
CA PRO A 154 -19.11 22.03 10.73
C PRO A 154 -20.51 21.49 10.42
N ASP A 155 -21.30 22.22 9.63
CA ASP A 155 -22.66 21.85 9.21
C ASP A 155 -22.72 21.10 7.87
N ALA A 156 -21.57 20.83 7.26
CA ALA A 156 -21.48 20.14 5.96
C ALA A 156 -21.89 18.66 6.02
N LEU A 157 -21.71 18.05 7.19
CA LEU A 157 -22.10 16.67 7.47
C LEU A 157 -23.21 16.64 8.52
N SER A 158 -24.16 15.73 8.35
CA SER A 158 -25.20 15.51 9.36
C SER A 158 -24.64 14.85 10.61
N THR A 159 -25.34 14.98 11.74
CA THR A 159 -24.98 14.28 12.98
C THR A 159 -24.80 12.78 12.78
N GLN A 160 -25.69 12.16 12.01
CA GLN A 160 -25.60 10.73 11.67
C GLN A 160 -24.32 10.37 10.90
N GLN A 161 -23.89 11.24 9.97
CA GLN A 161 -22.64 11.01 9.21
C GLN A 161 -21.41 11.18 10.09
N LEU A 162 -21.44 12.10 11.05
CA LEU A 162 -20.38 12.26 12.06
C LEU A 162 -20.30 11.04 12.99
N GLU A 163 -21.44 10.51 13.42
CA GLU A 163 -21.49 9.24 14.18
C GLU A 163 -20.87 8.09 13.39
N TRP A 164 -21.22 7.96 12.10
CA TRP A 164 -20.61 6.93 11.24
C TRP A 164 -19.12 7.11 11.05
N LEU A 165 -18.61 8.33 11.00
CA LEU A 165 -17.15 8.57 10.97
C LEU A 165 -16.47 8.11 12.26
N THR A 166 -17.12 8.30 13.41
CA THR A 166 -16.62 7.78 14.70
C THR A 166 -16.57 6.26 14.69
N GLU A 167 -17.66 5.60 14.31
CA GLU A 167 -17.73 4.14 14.18
C GLU A 167 -16.75 3.59 13.13
N PHE A 168 -16.51 4.34 12.05
CA PHE A 168 -15.55 3.99 11.01
C PHE A 168 -14.14 3.84 11.57
N VAL A 169 -13.76 4.71 12.51
CA VAL A 169 -12.45 4.62 13.18
C VAL A 169 -12.46 3.54 14.26
N GLU A 170 -13.48 3.54 15.14
CA GLU A 170 -13.52 2.68 16.33
C GLU A 170 -13.80 1.22 16.00
N ASP A 171 -14.74 0.96 15.09
CA ASP A 171 -15.22 -0.39 14.81
C ASP A 171 -14.51 -1.03 13.60
N GLN A 172 -14.20 -0.23 12.56
CA GLN A 172 -13.61 -0.73 11.31
C GLN A 172 -12.09 -0.56 11.25
N GLY A 173 -11.51 0.27 12.13
CA GLY A 173 -10.09 0.60 12.08
C GLY A 173 -9.74 1.49 10.89
N GLY A 174 -10.69 2.21 10.33
CA GLY A 174 -10.49 3.16 9.24
C GLY A 174 -9.65 4.36 9.68
N GLY A 175 -8.95 4.98 8.73
CA GLY A 175 -8.14 6.17 8.97
C GLY A 175 -8.90 7.45 8.69
N ILE A 176 -8.80 8.46 9.57
CA ILE A 176 -9.27 9.83 9.28
C ILE A 176 -8.08 10.78 9.32
N VAL A 177 -8.02 11.67 8.33
CA VAL A 177 -7.03 12.76 8.22
C VAL A 177 -7.78 14.08 8.14
N PHE A 178 -7.32 15.09 8.92
CA PHE A 178 -7.84 16.45 8.94
C PHE A 178 -6.80 17.45 8.45
#